data_dbfe91d8718072c52569d4ac0f1d9eb7
#
_entry.id   dbfe91d8718072c52569d4ac0f1d9eb7
#
_cell.length_a   1.000
_cell.length_b   1.000
_cell.length_c   1.000
_cell.angle_alpha   90.00
_cell.angle_beta   90.00
_cell.angle_gamma   90.00
#
_symmetry.space_group_name_H-M   'P 1'
#
loop_
_entity.id
_entity.type
_entity.pdbx_description
1 polymer ?
#
loop_
_entity_poly.entity_id
_entity_poly.type
_entity_poly.pdbx_seq_one_letter_code
_entity_poly.pdbx_strand_id
1 'polypeptide(L)'
;GRNYLNSVPQNGIIINYGDNDTFPLWYCQEVEGVRPDVRVMNSSYLGGEWYIDEMKLAANEAEGVPFSIPTQKYSFVNDWTLVTNPIDVIDNDKAKRLRMERRRIENEGYYHIDYTDLSGRQQSISGGYSTISKKVGECQDIMSEYRPYIEEFMSRGDTSSDSFYDVYVPYVMAQDIFDAILANEEFMTDYNKMEEYWRYNDSIAEC
;
A
#
# COMPACT_ATOMS: atom_id res chain seq x y z
N GLY A 1 -29.46 19.13 9.41
CA GLY A 1 -29.71 19.07 7.96
C GLY A 1 -30.11 20.41 7.38
N ARG A 2 -31.25 21.00 7.81
CA ARG A 2 -31.83 22.24 7.22
C ARG A 2 -30.86 23.41 7.13
N ASN A 3 -30.11 23.71 8.19
CA ASN A 3 -29.18 24.86 8.20
C ASN A 3 -28.03 24.66 7.18
N TYR A 4 -27.53 23.44 7.02
CA TYR A 4 -26.53 23.14 6.03
C TYR A 4 -27.07 23.33 4.60
N LEU A 5 -28.22 22.75 4.30
CA LEU A 5 -28.84 22.92 2.99
C LEU A 5 -29.14 24.39 2.64
N ASN A 6 -29.64 25.16 3.62
CA ASN A 6 -29.96 26.58 3.43
C ASN A 6 -28.70 27.46 3.28
N SER A 7 -27.53 27.00 3.69
CA SER A 7 -26.29 27.75 3.50
C SER A 7 -25.65 27.56 2.12
N VAL A 8 -26.15 26.59 1.33
CA VAL A 8 -25.62 26.29 0.00
C VAL A 8 -26.26 27.26 -1.03
N PRO A 9 -25.49 27.81 -1.97
CA PRO A 9 -26.07 28.59 -3.10
C PRO A 9 -27.12 27.81 -3.86
N GLN A 10 -28.00 28.51 -4.56
CA GLN A 10 -29.02 27.86 -5.41
C GLN A 10 -28.34 26.95 -6.44
N ASN A 11 -28.88 25.74 -6.62
CA ASN A 11 -28.35 24.70 -7.48
C ASN A 11 -26.88 24.28 -7.14
N GLY A 12 -26.46 24.50 -5.90
CA GLY A 12 -25.12 24.19 -5.46
C GLY A 12 -24.92 22.72 -5.08
N ILE A 13 -23.67 22.35 -4.88
CA ILE A 13 -23.28 21.02 -4.42
C ILE A 13 -22.76 21.14 -3.00
N ILE A 14 -23.25 20.30 -2.07
CA ILE A 14 -22.68 20.13 -0.74
C ILE A 14 -21.96 18.79 -0.65
N ILE A 15 -20.69 18.85 -0.27
CA ILE A 15 -19.85 17.66 -0.09
C ILE A 15 -19.68 17.42 1.40
N ASN A 16 -20.03 16.23 1.86
CA ASN A 16 -19.90 15.82 3.25
C ASN A 16 -19.14 14.48 3.34
N TYR A 17 -18.93 13.99 4.56
CA TYR A 17 -18.19 12.76 4.80
C TYR A 17 -18.94 11.88 5.81
N GLY A 18 -19.30 10.66 5.37
CA GLY A 18 -19.94 9.66 6.20
C GLY A 18 -21.45 9.81 6.36
N ASP A 19 -22.06 8.77 6.93
CA ASP A 19 -23.51 8.60 7.00
C ASP A 19 -24.19 9.61 7.95
N ASN A 20 -23.53 9.90 9.05
CA ASN A 20 -24.05 10.81 10.07
C ASN A 20 -24.28 12.24 9.55
N ASP A 21 -23.46 12.67 8.61
CA ASP A 21 -23.58 13.98 7.98
C ASP A 21 -24.56 13.94 6.80
N THR A 22 -24.63 12.82 6.08
CA THR A 22 -25.40 12.68 4.84
C THR A 22 -26.88 12.41 5.10
N PHE A 23 -27.22 11.46 5.96
CA PHE A 23 -28.61 11.03 6.16
C PHE A 23 -29.53 12.14 6.67
N PRO A 24 -29.09 13.04 7.57
CA PRO A 24 -29.93 14.19 7.95
C PRO A 24 -30.18 15.17 6.81
N LEU A 25 -29.29 15.28 5.82
CA LEU A 25 -29.50 16.11 4.64
C LEU A 25 -30.51 15.47 3.71
N TRP A 26 -30.33 14.18 3.40
CA TRP A 26 -31.29 13.43 2.59
C TRP A 26 -32.68 13.41 3.22
N TYR A 27 -32.79 13.21 4.55
CA TYR A 27 -34.08 13.27 5.22
C TYR A 27 -34.76 14.64 5.00
N CYS A 28 -34.03 15.75 5.13
CA CYS A 28 -34.59 17.08 4.90
C CYS A 28 -35.04 17.28 3.46
N GLN A 29 -34.32 16.71 2.47
CA GLN A 29 -34.69 16.82 1.06
C GLN A 29 -35.88 15.92 0.70
N GLU A 30 -35.79 14.63 1.05
CA GLU A 30 -36.76 13.61 0.58
C GLU A 30 -38.07 13.66 1.36
N VAL A 31 -38.02 13.94 2.67
CA VAL A 31 -39.21 13.92 3.54
C VAL A 31 -39.80 15.32 3.75
N GLU A 32 -38.96 16.33 3.90
CA GLU A 32 -39.39 17.67 4.24
C GLU A 32 -39.41 18.64 3.04
N GLY A 33 -38.90 18.22 1.89
CA GLY A 33 -38.84 19.03 0.67
C GLY A 33 -37.94 20.28 0.78
N VAL A 34 -36.91 20.21 1.68
CA VAL A 34 -36.04 21.36 1.91
C VAL A 34 -34.90 21.36 0.91
N ARG A 35 -34.81 22.37 0.07
CA ARG A 35 -33.72 22.60 -0.89
C ARG A 35 -33.46 21.38 -1.81
N PRO A 36 -34.47 20.93 -2.55
CA PRO A 36 -34.31 19.82 -3.52
C PRO A 36 -33.41 20.21 -4.70
N ASP A 37 -33.10 21.51 -4.86
CA ASP A 37 -32.16 22.05 -5.82
C ASP A 37 -30.67 21.82 -5.46
N VAL A 38 -30.36 21.43 -4.21
CA VAL A 38 -28.98 21.21 -3.75
C VAL A 38 -28.61 19.77 -3.96
N ARG A 39 -27.46 19.51 -4.63
CA ARG A 39 -26.92 18.18 -4.78
C ARG A 39 -26.10 17.77 -3.54
N VAL A 40 -26.55 16.79 -2.78
CA VAL A 40 -25.81 16.24 -1.64
C VAL A 40 -24.90 15.11 -2.11
N MET A 41 -23.60 15.24 -1.85
CA MET A 41 -22.59 14.24 -2.22
C MET A 41 -21.80 13.78 -1.00
N ASN A 42 -21.82 12.47 -0.74
CA ASN A 42 -21.01 11.86 0.31
C ASN A 42 -19.65 11.41 -0.26
N SER A 43 -18.57 12.08 0.14
CA SER A 43 -17.24 11.77 -0.34
C SER A 43 -16.74 10.39 0.06
N SER A 44 -17.25 9.79 1.15
CA SER A 44 -16.87 8.44 1.55
C SER A 44 -17.39 7.35 0.59
N TYR A 45 -18.44 7.65 -0.20
CA TYR A 45 -18.98 6.71 -1.19
C TYR A 45 -18.33 6.82 -2.57
N LEU A 46 -17.51 7.86 -2.81
CA LEU A 46 -16.81 8.03 -4.08
C LEU A 46 -15.79 6.94 -4.42
N GLY A 47 -15.46 6.07 -3.46
CA GLY A 47 -14.73 4.83 -3.72
C GLY A 47 -15.53 3.77 -4.49
N GLY A 48 -16.85 3.94 -4.62
CA GLY A 48 -17.74 3.05 -5.36
C GLY A 48 -18.08 3.59 -6.75
N GLU A 49 -17.79 2.83 -7.82
CA GLU A 49 -18.15 3.16 -9.19
C GLU A 49 -19.63 3.52 -9.33
N TRP A 50 -20.51 2.71 -8.73
CA TRP A 50 -21.95 2.90 -8.75
C TRP A 50 -22.37 4.26 -8.22
N TYR A 51 -21.72 4.78 -7.17
CA TYR A 51 -22.06 6.07 -6.59
C TYR A 51 -21.60 7.24 -7.45
N ILE A 52 -20.44 7.12 -8.09
CA ILE A 52 -19.96 8.13 -9.03
C ILE A 52 -20.92 8.23 -10.22
N ASP A 53 -21.36 7.09 -10.76
CA ASP A 53 -22.32 7.07 -11.88
C ASP A 53 -23.68 7.62 -11.47
N GLU A 54 -24.16 7.32 -10.26
CA GLU A 54 -25.40 7.89 -9.71
C GLU A 54 -25.30 9.41 -9.52
N MET A 55 -24.14 9.91 -9.05
CA MET A 55 -23.92 11.35 -8.88
C MET A 55 -23.92 12.13 -10.20
N LYS A 56 -23.63 11.50 -11.33
CA LYS A 56 -23.71 12.12 -12.67
C LYS A 56 -25.15 12.33 -13.15
N LEU A 57 -26.09 11.62 -12.56
CA LEU A 57 -27.51 11.75 -12.91
C LEU A 57 -28.15 12.88 -12.12
N ALA A 58 -29.15 13.53 -12.72
CA ALA A 58 -29.99 14.46 -12.00
C ALA A 58 -30.79 13.75 -10.92
N ALA A 59 -31.00 14.39 -9.77
CA ALA A 59 -31.83 13.88 -8.68
C ALA A 59 -32.64 15.05 -8.06
N ASN A 60 -33.90 14.81 -7.78
CA ASN A 60 -34.84 15.85 -7.37
C ASN A 60 -34.86 17.04 -8.38
N GLU A 61 -34.58 18.24 -7.91
CA GLU A 61 -34.46 19.44 -8.76
C GLU A 61 -32.97 19.77 -9.05
N ALA A 62 -32.02 18.97 -8.56
CA ALA A 62 -30.58 19.19 -8.73
C ALA A 62 -30.08 18.52 -10.01
N GLU A 63 -29.20 19.21 -10.72
CA GLU A 63 -28.47 18.61 -11.84
C GLU A 63 -27.43 17.60 -11.36
N GLY A 64 -26.97 16.73 -12.28
CA GLY A 64 -25.88 15.81 -12.01
C GLY A 64 -24.57 16.55 -11.75
N VAL A 65 -23.71 15.96 -10.90
CA VAL A 65 -22.37 16.50 -10.63
C VAL A 65 -21.52 16.42 -11.90
N PRO A 66 -20.89 17.52 -12.34
CA PRO A 66 -20.14 17.57 -13.60
C PRO A 66 -18.75 16.93 -13.46
N PHE A 67 -18.69 15.61 -13.26
CA PHE A 67 -17.42 14.89 -13.26
C PHE A 67 -16.75 14.93 -14.63
N SER A 68 -15.51 15.42 -14.69
CA SER A 68 -14.72 15.44 -15.92
C SER A 68 -14.05 14.09 -16.24
N ILE A 69 -14.09 13.15 -15.29
CA ILE A 69 -13.45 11.84 -15.40
C ILE A 69 -14.36 10.88 -16.16
N PRO A 70 -13.91 10.31 -17.29
CA PRO A 70 -14.70 9.32 -18.01
C PRO A 70 -14.78 8.00 -17.22
N THR A 71 -15.92 7.31 -17.32
CA THR A 71 -16.24 6.06 -16.59
C THR A 71 -15.14 5.01 -16.70
N GLN A 72 -14.51 4.88 -17.87
CA GLN A 72 -13.45 3.92 -18.11
C GLN A 72 -12.20 4.11 -17.21
N LYS A 73 -12.02 5.30 -16.64
CA LYS A 73 -10.89 5.60 -15.76
C LYS A 73 -11.10 5.19 -14.31
N TYR A 74 -12.34 4.97 -13.86
CA TYR A 74 -12.63 4.55 -12.49
C TYR A 74 -13.40 3.22 -12.38
N SER A 75 -13.99 2.69 -13.46
CA SER A 75 -14.81 1.47 -13.46
C SER A 75 -14.07 0.17 -13.12
N PHE A 76 -12.74 0.17 -13.07
CA PHE A 76 -11.93 -1.00 -12.72
C PHE A 76 -10.98 -0.76 -11.54
N VAL A 77 -11.17 0.35 -10.82
CA VAL A 77 -10.22 0.77 -9.79
C VAL A 77 -10.93 0.82 -8.45
N ASN A 78 -10.75 -0.24 -7.66
CA ASN A 78 -11.12 -0.27 -6.25
C ASN A 78 -10.16 0.54 -5.37
N ASP A 79 -9.62 1.67 -5.87
CA ASP A 79 -8.60 2.42 -5.17
C ASP A 79 -9.02 3.88 -4.98
N TRP A 80 -9.16 4.26 -3.73
CA TRP A 80 -9.56 5.58 -3.28
C TRP A 80 -8.67 6.72 -3.81
N THR A 81 -7.40 6.44 -4.02
CA THR A 81 -6.42 7.41 -4.50
C THR A 81 -6.72 7.93 -5.90
N LEU A 82 -7.40 7.15 -6.74
CA LEU A 82 -7.71 7.55 -8.11
C LEU A 82 -8.88 8.53 -8.24
N VAL A 83 -9.75 8.60 -7.22
CA VAL A 83 -10.92 9.49 -7.23
C VAL A 83 -10.62 10.85 -6.60
N THR A 84 -9.65 10.90 -5.68
CA THR A 84 -9.33 12.11 -4.92
C THR A 84 -8.11 12.88 -5.42
N ASN A 85 -7.25 12.26 -6.25
CA ASN A 85 -6.05 12.90 -6.78
C ASN A 85 -6.21 13.30 -8.26
N PRO A 86 -5.58 14.40 -8.71
CA PRO A 86 -5.57 14.79 -10.12
C PRO A 86 -4.98 13.65 -10.96
N ILE A 87 -5.83 13.03 -11.75
CA ILE A 87 -5.55 11.79 -12.49
C ILE A 87 -4.51 11.97 -13.59
N ASP A 88 -4.19 13.20 -13.96
CA ASP A 88 -3.22 13.52 -15.00
C ASP A 88 -1.77 13.09 -14.65
N VAL A 89 -1.52 12.73 -13.38
CA VAL A 89 -0.19 12.33 -12.88
C VAL A 89 -0.05 10.81 -12.76
N ILE A 90 -1.14 10.03 -12.81
CA ILE A 90 -1.09 8.57 -12.58
C ILE A 90 -1.13 7.82 -13.91
N ASP A 91 -0.05 7.13 -14.22
CA ASP A 91 -0.04 6.11 -15.28
C ASP A 91 -0.87 4.89 -14.84
N ASN A 92 -2.16 4.89 -15.21
CA ASN A 92 -3.10 3.83 -14.86
C ASN A 92 -2.69 2.44 -15.35
N ASP A 93 -2.05 2.36 -16.51
CA ASP A 93 -1.58 1.08 -17.05
C ASP A 93 -0.39 0.56 -16.25
N LYS A 94 0.50 1.44 -15.83
CA LYS A 94 1.61 1.11 -14.93
C LYS A 94 1.09 0.67 -13.56
N ALA A 95 0.17 1.44 -12.96
CA ALA A 95 -0.44 1.10 -11.67
C ALA A 95 -1.12 -0.27 -11.70
N LYS A 96 -1.91 -0.55 -12.74
CA LYS A 96 -2.59 -1.83 -12.93
C LYS A 96 -1.60 -2.99 -13.06
N ARG A 97 -0.55 -2.82 -13.87
CA ARG A 97 0.50 -3.83 -14.05
C ARG A 97 1.21 -4.14 -12.72
N LEU A 98 1.63 -3.11 -11.99
CA LEU A 98 2.33 -3.27 -10.71
C LEU A 98 1.45 -3.97 -9.66
N ARG A 99 0.15 -3.67 -9.60
CA ARG A 99 -0.79 -4.37 -8.71
C ARG A 99 -1.00 -5.84 -9.09
N MET A 100 -1.05 -6.15 -10.38
CA MET A 100 -1.17 -7.53 -10.83
C MET A 100 0.08 -8.33 -10.47
N GLU A 101 1.28 -7.76 -10.69
CA GLU A 101 2.55 -8.38 -10.30
C GLU A 101 2.62 -8.59 -8.78
N ARG A 102 2.28 -7.57 -7.98
CA ARG A 102 2.21 -7.71 -6.53
C ARG A 102 1.32 -8.88 -6.11
N ARG A 103 0.08 -8.95 -6.63
CA ARG A 103 -0.86 -10.02 -6.29
C ARG A 103 -0.32 -11.40 -6.69
N ARG A 104 0.32 -11.50 -7.85
CA ARG A 104 0.98 -12.73 -8.27
C ARG A 104 2.07 -13.13 -7.28
N ILE A 105 2.97 -12.22 -6.93
CA ILE A 105 4.07 -12.46 -6.00
C ILE A 105 3.54 -12.88 -4.62
N GLU A 106 2.54 -12.17 -4.08
CA GLU A 106 1.96 -12.46 -2.77
C GLU A 106 1.22 -13.81 -2.72
N ASN A 107 0.58 -14.24 -3.81
CA ASN A 107 -0.25 -15.45 -3.82
C ASN A 107 0.46 -16.68 -4.38
N GLU A 108 1.39 -16.51 -5.32
CA GLU A 108 2.00 -17.61 -6.09
C GLU A 108 3.51 -17.72 -5.84
N GLY A 109 4.16 -16.64 -5.36
CA GLY A 109 5.59 -16.64 -5.08
C GLY A 109 5.91 -17.63 -3.95
N TYR A 110 6.70 -18.65 -4.26
CA TYR A 110 7.21 -19.62 -3.30
C TYR A 110 8.67 -19.96 -3.65
N TYR A 111 9.56 -19.72 -2.71
CA TYR A 111 11.00 -19.81 -2.94
C TYR A 111 11.61 -20.93 -2.12
N HIS A 112 12.60 -21.60 -2.69
CA HIS A 112 13.45 -22.56 -2.03
C HIS A 112 14.89 -22.12 -2.16
N ILE A 113 15.56 -21.89 -1.04
CA ILE A 113 16.88 -21.28 -0.98
C ILE A 113 17.80 -22.17 -0.15
N ASP A 114 18.80 -22.74 -0.80
CA ASP A 114 19.81 -23.56 -0.17
C ASP A 114 21.01 -22.71 0.24
N TYR A 115 21.58 -23.00 1.39
CA TYR A 115 22.82 -22.38 1.87
C TYR A 115 23.68 -23.37 2.65
N THR A 116 24.96 -23.04 2.82
CA THR A 116 25.89 -23.83 3.62
C THR A 116 26.14 -23.09 4.93
N ASP A 117 25.87 -23.74 6.06
CA ASP A 117 26.12 -23.14 7.38
C ASP A 117 27.60 -23.13 7.75
N LEU A 118 27.95 -22.43 8.84
CA LEU A 118 29.32 -22.36 9.38
C LEU A 118 29.98 -23.72 9.64
N SER A 119 29.20 -24.78 9.83
CA SER A 119 29.73 -26.15 10.04
C SER A 119 29.91 -26.91 8.73
N GLY A 120 29.66 -26.30 7.59
CA GLY A 120 29.73 -26.90 6.25
C GLY A 120 28.54 -27.79 5.91
N ARG A 121 27.43 -27.73 6.67
CA ARG A 121 26.22 -28.51 6.38
C ARG A 121 25.32 -27.76 5.45
N GLN A 122 24.70 -28.49 4.52
CA GLN A 122 23.65 -27.94 3.66
C GLN A 122 22.36 -27.72 4.46
N GLN A 123 21.84 -26.54 4.37
CA GLN A 123 20.58 -26.09 4.97
C GLN A 123 19.69 -25.51 3.89
N SER A 124 18.40 -25.42 4.15
CA SER A 124 17.47 -24.75 3.24
C SER A 124 16.41 -23.96 3.99
N ILE A 125 15.97 -22.88 3.39
CA ILE A 125 14.79 -22.12 3.80
C ILE A 125 13.79 -22.07 2.65
N SER A 126 12.50 -22.21 2.98
CA SER A 126 11.46 -22.18 1.97
C SER A 126 10.25 -21.42 2.48
N GLY A 127 9.56 -20.73 1.57
CA GLY A 127 8.35 -20.01 1.93
C GLY A 127 7.88 -19.03 0.86
N GLY A 128 6.72 -18.44 1.11
CA GLY A 128 6.18 -17.36 0.29
C GLY A 128 6.99 -16.07 0.43
N TYR A 129 6.70 -15.10 -0.44
CA TYR A 129 7.41 -13.81 -0.49
C TYR A 129 7.52 -13.14 0.89
N SER A 130 6.41 -13.03 1.64
CA SER A 130 6.41 -12.40 2.96
C SER A 130 7.29 -13.12 3.97
N THR A 131 7.38 -14.45 3.90
CA THR A 131 8.22 -15.27 4.79
C THR A 131 9.69 -15.01 4.53
N ILE A 132 10.11 -15.03 3.27
CA ILE A 132 11.51 -14.79 2.89
C ILE A 132 11.89 -13.32 3.11
N SER A 133 11.02 -12.37 2.76
CA SER A 133 11.25 -10.94 3.00
C SER A 133 11.40 -10.62 4.50
N LYS A 134 10.57 -11.22 5.36
CA LYS A 134 10.73 -11.11 6.81
C LYS A 134 12.08 -11.67 7.28
N LYS A 135 12.52 -12.79 6.71
CA LYS A 135 13.82 -13.38 7.03
C LYS A 135 14.98 -12.46 6.64
N VAL A 136 14.88 -11.74 5.52
CA VAL A 136 15.84 -10.68 5.14
C VAL A 136 15.95 -9.62 6.25
N GLY A 137 14.81 -9.10 6.72
CA GLY A 137 14.78 -8.13 7.81
C GLY A 137 15.41 -8.66 9.10
N GLU A 138 15.05 -9.86 9.52
CA GLU A 138 15.64 -10.51 10.70
C GLU A 138 17.17 -10.65 10.61
N CYS A 139 17.69 -11.04 9.44
CA CYS A 139 19.13 -11.12 9.21
C CYS A 139 19.80 -9.74 9.27
N GLN A 140 19.19 -8.71 8.68
CA GLN A 140 19.70 -7.34 8.72
C GLN A 140 19.74 -6.78 10.16
N ASP A 141 18.70 -7.06 10.95
CA ASP A 141 18.62 -6.64 12.36
C ASP A 141 19.75 -7.28 13.17
N ILE A 142 19.95 -8.60 13.04
CA ILE A 142 21.04 -9.33 13.72
C ILE A 142 22.41 -8.78 13.30
N MET A 143 22.63 -8.60 12.00
CA MET A 143 23.91 -8.07 11.52
C MET A 143 24.16 -6.64 12.00
N SER A 144 23.12 -5.80 12.06
CA SER A 144 23.23 -4.43 12.54
C SER A 144 23.51 -4.37 14.04
N GLU A 145 22.88 -5.25 14.83
CA GLU A 145 23.09 -5.35 16.28
C GLU A 145 24.53 -5.79 16.62
N TYR A 146 25.04 -6.84 15.97
CA TYR A 146 26.30 -7.45 16.35
C TYR A 146 27.53 -6.83 15.68
N ARG A 147 27.41 -6.15 14.55
CA ARG A 147 28.53 -5.52 13.82
C ARG A 147 29.41 -4.61 14.68
N PRO A 148 28.87 -3.67 15.49
CA PRO A 148 29.71 -2.79 16.32
C PRO A 148 30.58 -3.56 17.33
N TYR A 149 30.05 -4.64 17.91
CA TYR A 149 30.79 -5.47 18.87
C TYR A 149 31.91 -6.23 18.19
N ILE A 150 31.65 -6.78 16.99
CA ILE A 150 32.69 -7.47 16.21
C ILE A 150 33.83 -6.52 15.85
N GLU A 151 33.50 -5.29 15.39
CA GLU A 151 34.49 -4.28 15.08
C GLU A 151 35.32 -3.88 16.31
N GLU A 152 34.70 -3.82 17.49
CA GLU A 152 35.38 -3.53 18.76
C GLU A 152 36.34 -4.65 19.12
N PHE A 153 35.91 -5.93 19.06
CA PHE A 153 36.80 -7.08 19.33
C PHE A 153 37.95 -7.14 18.33
N MET A 154 37.72 -6.94 17.06
CA MET A 154 38.75 -6.91 16.03
C MET A 154 39.76 -5.77 16.27
N SER A 155 39.32 -4.61 16.69
CA SER A 155 40.21 -3.47 17.00
C SER A 155 41.16 -3.73 18.18
N ARG A 156 40.74 -4.59 19.12
CA ARG A 156 41.52 -5.01 20.29
C ARG A 156 42.40 -6.24 20.00
N GLY A 157 42.24 -6.86 18.84
CA GLY A 157 42.93 -8.11 18.50
C GLY A 157 42.43 -9.32 19.28
N ASP A 158 41.26 -9.24 19.92
CA ASP A 158 40.66 -10.31 20.71
C ASP A 158 39.62 -11.08 19.88
N THR A 159 40.09 -11.91 18.96
CA THR A 159 39.25 -12.73 18.06
C THR A 159 39.18 -14.19 18.44
N SER A 160 39.68 -14.55 19.64
CA SER A 160 39.75 -15.94 20.14
C SER A 160 39.03 -16.16 21.46
N SER A 161 38.40 -15.14 22.03
CA SER A 161 37.62 -15.26 23.28
C SER A 161 36.24 -15.86 23.04
N ASP A 162 35.69 -16.54 24.05
CA ASP A 162 34.32 -17.04 24.02
C ASP A 162 33.33 -15.90 23.77
N SER A 163 33.57 -14.73 24.37
CA SER A 163 32.74 -13.53 24.18
C SER A 163 32.74 -13.00 22.73
N PHE A 164 33.87 -13.16 22.02
CA PHE A 164 33.89 -12.87 20.59
C PHE A 164 33.00 -13.84 19.80
N TYR A 165 33.08 -15.12 20.10
CA TYR A 165 32.27 -16.14 19.42
C TYR A 165 30.77 -15.99 19.72
N ASP A 166 30.39 -15.51 20.91
CA ASP A 166 28.98 -15.25 21.25
C ASP A 166 28.34 -14.20 20.33
N VAL A 167 29.10 -13.27 19.79
CA VAL A 167 28.62 -12.25 18.83
C VAL A 167 28.93 -12.60 17.38
N TYR A 168 30.03 -13.25 17.12
CA TYR A 168 30.49 -13.58 15.77
C TYR A 168 29.65 -14.67 15.10
N VAL A 169 29.31 -15.73 15.84
CA VAL A 169 28.53 -16.85 15.29
C VAL A 169 27.12 -16.42 14.83
N PRO A 170 26.31 -15.71 15.64
CA PRO A 170 25.01 -15.23 15.18
C PRO A 170 25.12 -14.29 13.97
N TYR A 171 26.15 -13.43 13.94
CA TYR A 171 26.37 -12.51 12.82
C TYR A 171 26.64 -13.26 11.52
N VAL A 172 27.58 -14.21 11.53
CA VAL A 172 27.93 -14.96 10.30
C VAL A 172 26.80 -15.88 9.87
N MET A 173 26.07 -16.50 10.79
CA MET A 173 24.89 -17.29 10.45
C MET A 173 23.80 -16.43 9.78
N ALA A 174 23.59 -15.21 10.26
CA ALA A 174 22.65 -14.28 9.62
C ALA A 174 23.17 -13.84 8.25
N GLN A 175 24.47 -13.60 8.11
CA GLN A 175 25.10 -13.24 6.84
C GLN A 175 24.99 -14.36 5.81
N ASP A 176 25.28 -15.61 6.17
CA ASP A 176 25.18 -16.76 5.26
C ASP A 176 23.77 -16.91 4.69
N ILE A 177 22.75 -16.76 5.54
CA ILE A 177 21.34 -16.80 5.13
C ILE A 177 21.01 -15.61 4.22
N PHE A 178 21.44 -14.42 4.62
CA PHE A 178 21.17 -13.18 3.87
C PHE A 178 21.78 -13.23 2.47
N ASP A 179 23.06 -13.65 2.37
CA ASP A 179 23.76 -13.76 1.11
C ASP A 179 23.13 -14.82 0.19
N ALA A 180 22.67 -15.95 0.75
CA ALA A 180 21.96 -16.97 -0.01
C ALA A 180 20.62 -16.46 -0.56
N ILE A 181 19.86 -15.67 0.24
CA ILE A 181 18.63 -15.06 -0.23
C ILE A 181 18.90 -14.08 -1.36
N LEU A 182 19.92 -13.22 -1.23
CA LEU A 182 20.29 -12.26 -2.27
C LEU A 182 20.82 -12.92 -3.55
N ALA A 183 21.41 -14.11 -3.44
CA ALA A 183 21.86 -14.90 -4.58
C ALA A 183 20.72 -15.64 -5.31
N ASN A 184 19.53 -15.71 -4.72
CA ASN A 184 18.39 -16.36 -5.35
C ASN A 184 17.74 -15.42 -6.39
N GLU A 185 17.96 -15.71 -7.68
CA GLU A 185 17.51 -14.86 -8.79
C GLU A 185 15.98 -14.69 -8.86
N GLU A 186 15.24 -15.75 -8.54
CA GLU A 186 13.77 -15.74 -8.59
C GLU A 186 13.22 -14.81 -7.51
N PHE A 187 13.67 -14.97 -6.25
CA PHE A 187 13.28 -14.09 -5.16
C PHE A 187 13.68 -12.63 -5.44
N MET A 188 14.92 -12.38 -5.88
CA MET A 188 15.40 -11.03 -6.14
C MET A 188 14.68 -10.35 -7.30
N THR A 189 14.26 -11.11 -8.31
CA THR A 189 13.41 -10.59 -9.39
C THR A 189 12.07 -10.09 -8.84
N ASP A 190 11.41 -10.88 -8.01
CA ASP A 190 10.14 -10.50 -7.40
C ASP A 190 10.31 -9.44 -6.33
N TYR A 191 11.40 -9.44 -5.57
CA TYR A 191 11.75 -8.38 -4.62
C TYR A 191 11.87 -7.02 -5.32
N ASN A 192 12.58 -6.93 -6.45
CA ASN A 192 12.72 -5.70 -7.21
C ASN A 192 11.39 -5.19 -7.78
N LYS A 193 10.48 -6.08 -8.19
CA LYS A 193 9.13 -5.71 -8.62
C LYS A 193 8.28 -5.17 -7.47
N MET A 194 8.41 -5.75 -6.29
CA MET A 194 7.73 -5.26 -5.08
C MET A 194 8.27 -3.89 -4.66
N GLU A 195 9.58 -3.66 -4.74
CA GLU A 195 10.22 -2.36 -4.53
C GLU A 195 9.72 -1.31 -5.53
N GLU A 196 9.58 -1.67 -6.81
CA GLU A 196 8.99 -0.77 -7.81
C GLU A 196 7.54 -0.42 -7.47
N TYR A 197 6.74 -1.39 -7.02
CA TYR A 197 5.37 -1.17 -6.57
C TYR A 197 5.31 -0.18 -5.39
N TRP A 198 6.12 -0.38 -4.35
CA TRP A 198 6.11 0.49 -3.18
C TRP A 198 6.58 1.91 -3.52
N ARG A 199 7.68 2.06 -4.26
CA ARG A 199 8.16 3.38 -4.71
C ARG A 199 7.13 4.12 -5.57
N TYR A 200 6.41 3.39 -6.41
CA TYR A 200 5.36 4.00 -7.23
C TYR A 200 4.19 4.48 -6.35
N ASN A 201 3.77 3.70 -5.36
CA ASN A 201 2.72 4.11 -4.43
C ASN A 201 3.14 5.30 -3.57
N ASP A 202 4.36 5.30 -3.06
CA ASP A 202 4.89 6.42 -2.26
C ASP A 202 4.92 7.70 -3.09
N SER A 203 5.34 7.64 -4.34
CA SER A 203 5.34 8.80 -5.26
C SER A 203 3.95 9.37 -5.53
N ILE A 204 2.90 8.54 -5.44
CA ILE A 204 1.51 8.98 -5.57
C ILE A 204 1.01 9.61 -4.26
N ALA A 205 1.45 9.11 -3.11
CA ALA A 205 1.03 9.61 -1.81
C ALA A 205 1.62 11.00 -1.47
N GLU A 206 2.74 11.37 -2.10
CA GLU A 206 3.39 12.68 -1.95
C GLU A 206 2.84 13.77 -2.89
N CYS A 207 1.98 13.41 -3.86
CA CYS A 207 1.32 14.33 -4.80
C CYS A 207 -0.06 14.76 -4.32
#